data_6e341f102c6643acc0d0b963a291f0fe
#
_entry.id   6e341f102c6643acc0d0b963a291f0fe
#
_cell.length_a   1.000
_cell.length_b   1.000
_cell.length_c   1.000
_cell.angle_alpha   90.00
_cell.angle_beta   90.00
_cell.angle_gamma   90.00
#
_symmetry.space_group_name_H-M   'P 1'
#
loop_
_entity.id
_entity.type
_entity.pdbx_description
1 polymer ?
#
loop_
_entity_poly.entity_id
_entity_poly.type
_entity_poly.pdbx_seq_one_letter_code
_entity_poly.pdbx_strand_id
1 'polypeptide(L)'
;MKKEVQEFIQGKNFAVVGVSSNKQKFGSAIYTDLKDRGYKVFAVNPVLKEFAGDPCYTNVGAINDKIDGVIVCVPPAKGEQVVKDTHAAGIKNIWLQQGADSPALVKLANELQLNTVAGKCILMYMEPVKSIHAFHRFVAKLFGQM
;
A
#
# COMPACT_ATOMS: atom_id res chain seq x y z
N MET A 1 -7.05 -16.84 -7.27
CA MET A 1 -6.35 -15.56 -7.05
C MET A 1 -5.04 -15.57 -7.82
N LYS A 2 -4.74 -14.48 -8.50
CA LYS A 2 -3.51 -14.43 -9.30
C LYS A 2 -2.27 -14.48 -8.42
N LYS A 3 -1.19 -15.01 -8.98
CA LYS A 3 0.06 -15.21 -8.26
C LYS A 3 0.64 -13.92 -7.69
N GLU A 4 0.63 -12.85 -8.48
CA GLU A 4 1.18 -11.55 -8.06
C GLU A 4 0.39 -10.96 -6.88
N VAL A 5 -0.92 -11.20 -6.84
CA VAL A 5 -1.74 -10.75 -5.72
C VAL A 5 -1.38 -11.55 -4.47
N GLN A 6 -1.27 -12.87 -4.61
CA GLN A 6 -0.92 -13.74 -3.47
C GLN A 6 0.42 -13.36 -2.86
N GLU A 7 1.40 -13.07 -3.71
CA GLU A 7 2.71 -12.68 -3.23
C GLU A 7 2.67 -11.37 -2.46
N PHE A 8 1.93 -10.38 -2.98
CA PHE A 8 1.84 -9.07 -2.35
C PHE A 8 1.19 -9.14 -0.97
N ILE A 9 0.06 -9.84 -0.87
CA ILE A 9 -0.73 -9.83 0.37
C ILE A 9 -0.10 -10.61 1.51
N GLN A 10 0.97 -11.33 1.26
CA GLN A 10 1.70 -12.04 2.32
C GLN A 10 2.54 -11.09 3.17
N GLY A 11 2.75 -9.88 2.73
CA GLY A 11 3.54 -8.90 3.47
C GLY A 11 2.81 -8.38 4.72
N LYS A 12 3.56 -7.72 5.59
CA LYS A 12 3.05 -7.14 6.81
C LYS A 12 3.30 -5.64 6.91
N ASN A 13 4.35 -5.17 6.27
CA ASN A 13 4.80 -3.77 6.35
C ASN A 13 4.65 -3.13 4.98
N PHE A 14 3.84 -2.08 4.89
CA PHE A 14 3.52 -1.45 3.61
C PHE A 14 3.71 0.04 3.66
N ALA A 15 4.27 0.61 2.59
CA ALA A 15 4.31 2.05 2.40
C ALA A 15 3.11 2.44 1.53
N VAL A 16 2.36 3.43 1.98
CA VAL A 16 1.20 3.94 1.23
C VAL A 16 1.58 5.31 0.68
N VAL A 17 1.78 5.38 -0.63
CA VAL A 17 2.18 6.61 -1.31
C VAL A 17 0.93 7.31 -1.82
N GLY A 18 0.72 8.53 -1.36
CA GLY A 18 -0.45 9.31 -1.77
C GLY A 18 -1.39 9.63 -0.63
N VAL A 19 -0.94 9.51 0.64
CA VAL A 19 -1.72 10.04 1.75
C VAL A 19 -1.79 11.56 1.62
N SER A 20 -2.84 12.14 2.16
CA SER A 20 -3.12 13.57 2.00
C SER A 20 -3.77 14.09 3.29
N SER A 21 -3.61 15.40 3.54
CA SER A 21 -4.32 16.04 4.64
C SER A 21 -5.83 15.95 4.47
N ASN A 22 -6.30 15.75 3.23
CA ASN A 22 -7.71 15.46 2.98
C ASN A 22 -7.98 13.99 3.24
N LYS A 23 -8.62 13.69 4.36
CA LYS A 23 -8.88 12.30 4.79
C LYS A 23 -9.82 11.55 3.87
N GLN A 24 -10.51 12.26 2.97
CA GLN A 24 -11.39 11.61 2.00
C GLN A 24 -10.65 11.10 0.77
N LYS A 25 -9.39 11.49 0.61
CA LYS A 25 -8.57 10.97 -0.48
C LYS A 25 -8.33 9.47 -0.30
N PHE A 26 -8.23 8.79 -1.41
CA PHE A 26 -8.17 7.33 -1.43
C PHE A 26 -6.97 6.79 -0.66
N GLY A 27 -5.79 7.40 -0.84
CA GLY A 27 -4.59 6.94 -0.14
C GLY A 27 -4.71 7.07 1.36
N SER A 28 -5.36 8.13 1.84
CA SER A 28 -5.57 8.32 3.27
C SER A 28 -6.52 7.28 3.83
N ALA A 29 -7.57 6.93 3.09
CA ALA A 29 -8.51 5.91 3.51
C ALA A 29 -7.86 4.54 3.57
N ILE A 30 -7.02 4.22 2.58
CA ILE A 30 -6.30 2.95 2.55
C ILE A 30 -5.34 2.85 3.74
N TYR A 31 -4.58 3.91 4.01
CA TYR A 31 -3.68 3.94 5.14
C TYR A 31 -4.40 3.63 6.44
N THR A 32 -5.49 4.35 6.70
CA THR A 32 -6.25 4.20 7.93
C THR A 32 -6.84 2.80 8.05
N ASP A 33 -7.42 2.30 6.95
CA ASP A 33 -8.07 0.99 6.95
C ASP A 33 -7.05 -0.14 7.20
N LEU A 34 -5.90 -0.09 6.52
CA LEU A 34 -4.88 -1.11 6.71
C LEU A 34 -4.30 -1.06 8.13
N LYS A 35 -4.13 0.14 8.66
CA LYS A 35 -3.66 0.29 10.04
C LYS A 35 -4.67 -0.33 11.02
N ASP A 36 -5.95 -0.10 10.79
CA ASP A 36 -7.00 -0.66 11.63
C ASP A 36 -7.05 -2.19 11.54
N ARG A 37 -6.65 -2.74 10.39
CA ARG A 37 -6.57 -4.19 10.22
C ARG A 37 -5.31 -4.81 10.84
N GLY A 38 -4.43 -3.98 11.40
CA GLY A 38 -3.26 -4.45 12.12
C GLY A 38 -1.96 -4.48 11.33
N TYR A 39 -1.97 -3.99 10.10
CA TYR A 39 -0.75 -3.91 9.30
C TYR A 39 0.10 -2.74 9.76
N LYS A 40 1.41 -2.89 9.61
CA LYS A 40 2.33 -1.77 9.84
C LYS A 40 2.40 -0.96 8.56
N VAL A 41 1.92 0.26 8.61
CA VAL A 41 1.85 1.12 7.44
C VAL A 41 2.67 2.38 7.66
N PHE A 42 3.28 2.84 6.56
CA PHE A 42 4.13 4.03 6.56
C PHE A 42 3.55 5.01 5.54
N ALA A 43 3.27 6.21 6.01
CA ALA A 43 2.68 7.24 5.15
C ALA A 43 3.75 7.92 4.31
N VAL A 44 3.49 8.12 3.03
CA VAL A 44 4.42 8.79 2.13
C VAL A 44 3.71 9.94 1.42
N ASN A 45 4.25 11.15 1.58
CA ASN A 45 3.79 12.36 0.94
C ASN A 45 4.95 13.34 0.91
N PRO A 46 5.27 13.97 -0.22
CA PRO A 46 6.47 14.82 -0.32
C PRO A 46 6.41 16.10 0.52
N VAL A 47 5.25 16.48 1.01
CA VAL A 47 5.07 17.76 1.72
C VAL A 47 4.76 17.55 3.20
N LEU A 48 3.91 16.58 3.54
CA LEU A 48 3.48 16.37 4.92
C LEU A 48 4.60 15.78 5.78
N LYS A 49 4.69 16.25 7.02
CA LYS A 49 5.62 15.68 8.00
C LYS A 49 4.97 14.68 8.91
N GLU A 50 3.66 14.75 9.04
CA GLU A 50 2.86 13.84 9.84
C GLU A 50 1.56 13.53 9.12
N PHE A 51 1.04 12.33 9.39
CA PHE A 51 -0.27 11.94 8.94
C PHE A 51 -0.93 11.08 10.00
N ALA A 52 -2.10 11.50 10.47
CA ALA A 52 -2.89 10.76 11.47
C ALA A 52 -2.08 10.45 12.74
N GLY A 53 -1.17 11.34 13.12
CA GLY A 53 -0.34 11.17 14.30
C GLY A 53 0.93 10.35 14.08
N ASP A 54 1.13 9.85 12.87
CA ASP A 54 2.31 9.06 12.52
C ASP A 54 3.28 9.88 11.69
N PRO A 55 4.57 9.53 11.68
CA PRO A 55 5.52 10.19 10.78
C PRO A 55 5.11 10.01 9.33
N CYS A 56 5.34 11.03 8.52
CA CYS A 56 5.11 10.95 7.09
C CYS A 56 6.44 11.15 6.38
N TYR A 57 6.76 10.28 5.44
CA TYR A 57 8.04 10.27 4.75
C TYR A 57 7.91 10.92 3.38
N THR A 58 8.97 11.59 2.94
CA THR A 58 8.95 12.30 1.66
C THR A 58 8.95 11.35 0.47
N ASN A 59 9.56 10.19 0.63
CA ASN A 59 9.59 9.15 -0.41
C ASN A 59 9.83 7.80 0.25
N VAL A 60 9.68 6.74 -0.52
CA VAL A 60 9.82 5.38 -0.02
C VAL A 60 11.23 5.13 0.53
N GLY A 61 12.24 5.68 -0.14
CA GLY A 61 13.63 5.46 0.26
C GLY A 61 14.00 6.09 1.61
N ALA A 62 13.18 7.01 2.11
CA ALA A 62 13.44 7.64 3.40
C ALA A 62 13.01 6.76 4.58
N ILE A 63 12.31 5.67 4.34
CA ILE A 63 11.83 4.77 5.39
C ILE A 63 12.94 3.81 5.75
N ASN A 64 13.35 3.80 7.01
CA ASN A 64 14.44 2.93 7.49
C ASN A 64 13.97 1.52 7.81
N ASP A 65 12.69 1.31 8.01
CA ASP A 65 12.13 0.01 8.32
C ASP A 65 12.06 -0.86 7.07
N LYS A 66 12.02 -2.17 7.27
CA LYS A 66 11.79 -3.09 6.16
C LYS A 66 10.38 -2.90 5.62
N ILE A 67 10.27 -2.71 4.32
CA ILE A 67 9.00 -2.57 3.62
C ILE A 67 8.79 -3.78 2.72
N ASP A 68 7.67 -4.47 2.89
CA ASP A 68 7.34 -5.64 2.11
C ASP A 68 6.69 -5.28 0.78
N GLY A 69 5.98 -4.16 0.72
CA GLY A 69 5.35 -3.72 -0.51
C GLY A 69 4.97 -2.26 -0.47
N VAL A 70 4.82 -1.67 -1.64
CA VAL A 70 4.44 -0.27 -1.81
C VAL A 70 3.08 -0.21 -2.48
N ILE A 71 2.17 0.55 -1.90
CA ILE A 71 0.83 0.77 -2.44
C ILE A 71 0.79 2.19 -3.00
N VAL A 72 0.57 2.30 -4.31
CA VAL A 72 0.62 3.57 -5.02
C VAL A 72 -0.79 4.11 -5.20
N CYS A 73 -1.04 5.28 -4.62
CA CYS A 73 -2.36 5.93 -4.65
C CYS A 73 -2.28 7.34 -5.25
N VAL A 74 -1.18 7.66 -5.94
CA VAL A 74 -1.04 8.93 -6.64
C VAL A 74 -1.51 8.79 -8.09
N PRO A 75 -1.89 9.89 -8.77
CA PRO A 75 -2.25 9.83 -10.18
C PRO A 75 -1.11 9.23 -11.02
N PRO A 76 -1.43 8.58 -12.16
CA PRO A 76 -0.40 7.94 -12.99
C PRO A 76 0.75 8.85 -13.37
N ALA A 77 0.49 10.14 -13.57
CA ALA A 77 1.54 11.10 -13.92
C ALA A 77 2.63 11.21 -12.85
N LYS A 78 2.32 10.89 -11.60
CA LYS A 78 3.28 10.93 -10.50
C LYS A 78 3.80 9.54 -10.13
N GLY A 79 3.28 8.50 -10.76
CA GLY A 79 3.61 7.13 -10.41
C GLY A 79 4.99 6.67 -10.86
N GLU A 80 5.52 7.25 -11.93
CA GLU A 80 6.80 6.81 -12.47
C GLU A 80 7.91 6.91 -11.43
N GLN A 81 7.99 8.05 -10.75
CA GLN A 81 9.02 8.25 -9.72
C GLN A 81 8.83 7.27 -8.57
N VAL A 82 7.58 7.00 -8.20
CA VAL A 82 7.30 6.05 -7.13
C VAL A 82 7.77 4.65 -7.49
N VAL A 83 7.54 4.23 -8.73
CA VAL A 83 8.00 2.92 -9.22
C VAL A 83 9.53 2.85 -9.14
N LYS A 84 10.21 3.90 -9.59
CA LYS A 84 11.68 3.96 -9.55
C LYS A 84 12.20 3.97 -8.12
N ASP A 85 11.57 4.72 -7.23
CA ASP A 85 11.96 4.76 -5.81
C ASP A 85 11.79 3.40 -5.15
N THR A 86 10.72 2.70 -5.48
CA THR A 86 10.45 1.36 -4.96
C THR A 86 11.57 0.41 -5.37
N HIS A 87 11.92 0.43 -6.63
CA HIS A 87 13.02 -0.39 -7.15
C HIS A 87 14.35 -0.04 -6.48
N ALA A 88 14.66 1.24 -6.39
CA ALA A 88 15.91 1.71 -5.80
C ALA A 88 16.03 1.34 -4.33
N ALA A 89 14.92 1.24 -3.62
CA ALA A 89 14.91 0.85 -2.20
C ALA A 89 15.02 -0.67 -2.02
N GLY A 90 15.10 -1.44 -3.09
CA GLY A 90 15.19 -2.90 -3.01
C GLY A 90 13.87 -3.59 -2.69
N ILE A 91 12.77 -2.89 -2.76
CA ILE A 91 11.44 -3.45 -2.51
C ILE A 91 10.96 -4.12 -3.79
N LYS A 92 10.44 -5.34 -3.67
CA LYS A 92 10.09 -6.14 -4.84
C LYS A 92 8.61 -6.16 -5.19
N ASN A 93 7.76 -5.68 -4.29
CA ASN A 93 6.31 -5.75 -4.48
C ASN A 93 5.72 -4.36 -4.60
N ILE A 94 4.91 -4.14 -5.65
CA ILE A 94 4.25 -2.86 -5.86
C ILE A 94 2.80 -3.11 -6.25
N TRP A 95 1.90 -2.33 -5.66
CA TRP A 95 0.47 -2.37 -5.95
C TRP A 95 0.06 -1.02 -6.49
N LEU A 96 -0.23 -0.99 -7.79
CA LEU A 96 -0.75 0.21 -8.43
C LEU A 96 -2.25 0.21 -8.23
N GLN A 97 -2.69 0.98 -7.25
CA GLN A 97 -4.09 1.01 -6.84
C GLN A 97 -4.99 1.38 -8.02
N GLN A 98 -6.20 0.86 -8.03
CA GLN A 98 -7.18 1.16 -9.07
C GLN A 98 -7.30 2.68 -9.24
N GLY A 99 -7.09 3.17 -10.46
CA GLY A 99 -7.07 4.60 -10.76
C GLY A 99 -5.69 5.23 -10.73
N ALA A 100 -4.70 4.57 -10.12
CA ALA A 100 -3.32 5.03 -10.11
C ALA A 100 -2.48 4.28 -11.14
N ASP A 101 -3.05 3.27 -11.77
CA ASP A 101 -2.34 2.44 -12.73
C ASP A 101 -2.45 3.01 -14.14
N SER A 102 -1.51 2.63 -14.98
CA SER A 102 -1.55 2.91 -16.42
C SER A 102 -0.71 1.83 -17.11
N PRO A 103 -0.94 1.59 -18.42
CA PRO A 103 -0.12 0.62 -19.14
C PRO A 103 1.36 0.95 -19.07
N ALA A 104 1.73 2.23 -19.13
CA ALA A 104 3.13 2.65 -19.05
C ALA A 104 3.74 2.32 -17.69
N LEU A 105 3.02 2.54 -16.60
CA LEU A 105 3.52 2.22 -15.26
C LEU A 105 3.67 0.73 -15.05
N VAL A 106 2.71 -0.05 -15.53
CA VAL A 106 2.78 -1.51 -15.43
C VAL A 106 4.00 -2.01 -16.21
N LYS A 107 4.21 -1.48 -17.40
CA LYS A 107 5.37 -1.85 -18.21
C LYS A 107 6.67 -1.53 -17.49
N LEU A 108 6.78 -0.32 -16.95
CA LEU A 108 7.99 0.10 -16.23
C LEU A 108 8.25 -0.81 -15.02
N ALA A 109 7.24 -1.07 -14.24
CA ALA A 109 7.38 -1.91 -13.04
C ALA A 109 7.82 -3.32 -13.44
N ASN A 110 7.26 -3.87 -14.52
CA ASN A 110 7.65 -5.19 -15.00
C ASN A 110 9.08 -5.20 -15.53
N GLU A 111 9.49 -4.14 -16.22
CA GLU A 111 10.87 -4.01 -16.72
C GLU A 111 11.86 -3.96 -15.56
N LEU A 112 11.47 -3.38 -14.43
CA LEU A 112 12.30 -3.35 -13.24
C LEU A 112 12.16 -4.62 -12.40
N GLN A 113 11.44 -5.61 -12.92
CA GLN A 113 11.27 -6.92 -12.31
C GLN A 113 10.56 -6.87 -10.95
N LEU A 114 9.67 -5.90 -10.78
CA LEU A 114 8.84 -5.84 -9.58
C LEU A 114 7.64 -6.77 -9.73
N ASN A 115 7.24 -7.39 -8.61
CA ASN A 115 5.98 -8.11 -8.59
C ASN A 115 4.87 -7.07 -8.57
N THR A 116 4.14 -6.94 -9.67
CA THR A 116 3.25 -5.83 -9.94
C THR A 116 1.79 -6.26 -9.95
N VAL A 117 0.97 -5.60 -9.12
CA VAL A 117 -0.48 -5.73 -9.18
C VAL A 117 -1.04 -4.39 -9.65
N ALA A 118 -2.02 -4.41 -10.55
CA ALA A 118 -2.60 -3.19 -11.09
C ALA A 118 -4.10 -3.38 -11.30
N GLY A 119 -4.83 -2.26 -11.25
CA GLY A 119 -6.25 -2.24 -11.58
C GLY A 119 -7.17 -2.83 -10.51
N LYS A 120 -6.67 -3.07 -9.31
CA LYS A 120 -7.44 -3.68 -8.23
C LYS A 120 -7.33 -2.82 -6.97
N CYS A 121 -8.35 -2.90 -6.12
CA CYS A 121 -8.32 -2.22 -4.83
C CYS A 121 -7.75 -3.16 -3.77
N ILE A 122 -6.67 -2.73 -3.12
CA ILE A 122 -5.97 -3.54 -2.10
C ILE A 122 -6.91 -3.96 -0.97
N LEU A 123 -7.87 -3.13 -0.62
CA LEU A 123 -8.77 -3.42 0.50
C LEU A 123 -9.67 -4.63 0.25
N MET A 124 -9.81 -5.02 -1.01
CA MET A 124 -10.59 -6.20 -1.36
C MET A 124 -9.85 -7.51 -1.10
N TYR A 125 -8.55 -7.45 -0.82
CA TYR A 125 -7.71 -8.65 -0.72
C TYR A 125 -7.01 -8.80 0.63
N MET A 126 -6.87 -7.73 1.40
CA MET A 126 -6.15 -7.77 2.67
C MET A 126 -7.08 -8.14 3.81
N GLU A 127 -6.69 -9.11 4.61
CA GLU A 127 -7.44 -9.53 5.78
C GLU A 127 -6.78 -9.01 7.05
N PRO A 128 -7.53 -8.92 8.16
CA PRO A 128 -6.92 -8.49 9.43
C PRO A 128 -5.74 -9.36 9.83
N VAL A 129 -4.71 -8.73 10.37
CA VAL A 129 -3.52 -9.43 10.84
C VAL A 129 -3.87 -10.35 11.99
N LYS A 130 -3.21 -11.51 12.03
CA LYS A 130 -3.52 -12.55 13.00
C LYS A 130 -3.40 -12.11 14.45
N SER A 131 -2.46 -11.21 14.74
CA SER A 131 -2.26 -10.69 16.10
C SER A 131 -3.50 -9.94 16.62
N ILE A 132 -4.27 -9.35 15.71
CA ILE A 132 -5.50 -8.65 16.01
C ILE A 132 -6.69 -9.54 15.66
N HIS A 133 -6.42 -10.66 15.04
CA HIS A 133 -7.43 -11.50 14.41
C HIS A 133 -8.48 -12.01 15.38
N ALA A 134 -8.09 -12.32 16.62
CA ALA A 134 -9.06 -12.82 17.61
C ALA A 134 -10.21 -11.84 17.82
N PHE A 135 -9.85 -10.55 17.96
CA PHE A 135 -10.85 -9.51 18.11
C PHE A 135 -11.65 -9.32 16.82
N HIS A 136 -10.95 -9.19 15.71
CA HIS A 136 -11.60 -8.99 14.42
C HIS A 136 -12.43 -10.19 14.01
N ARG A 137 -11.98 -11.37 14.34
CA ARG A 137 -12.75 -12.59 14.06
C ARG A 137 -14.07 -12.57 14.82
N PHE A 138 -14.04 -12.13 16.06
CA PHE A 138 -15.25 -11.99 16.85
C PHE A 138 -16.23 -11.01 16.18
N VAL A 139 -15.72 -9.84 15.78
CA VAL A 139 -16.54 -8.84 15.12
C VAL A 139 -17.05 -9.37 13.79
N ALA A 140 -16.20 -10.03 13.03
CA ALA A 140 -16.56 -10.57 11.72
C ALA A 140 -17.66 -11.62 11.84
N LYS A 141 -17.61 -12.45 12.88
CA LYS A 141 -18.68 -13.42 13.13
C LYS A 141 -20.01 -12.75 13.39
N LEU A 142 -19.99 -11.64 14.13
CA LEU A 142 -21.21 -10.90 14.38
C LEU A 142 -21.84 -10.37 13.09
N PHE A 143 -21.00 -10.07 12.10
CA PHE A 143 -21.47 -9.54 10.83
C PHE A 143 -21.47 -10.56 9.72
N GLY A 144 -21.18 -11.82 10.00
CA GLY A 144 -21.23 -12.88 9.00
C GLY A 144 -20.15 -12.79 7.94
N GLN A 145 -18.98 -12.25 8.26
CA GLN A 145 -17.89 -11.99 7.31
C GLN A 145 -16.77 -13.01 7.36
N MET A 146 -16.97 -14.12 7.94
CA MET A 146 -15.92 -15.13 8.06
C MET A 146 -15.75 -15.95 6.80
#